data_8be2bdf25d754a39e209a32cc8653bda
#
_entry.id   8be2bdf25d754a39e209a32cc8653bda
#
_cell.length_a   1.000
_cell.length_b   1.000
_cell.length_c   1.000
_cell.angle_alpha   90.00
_cell.angle_beta   90.00
_cell.angle_gamma   90.00
#
_symmetry.space_group_name_H-M   'P 1'
#
loop_
_entity.id
_entity.type
_entity.pdbx_description
1 polymer ?
#
loop_
_entity_poly.entity_id
_entity_poly.type
_entity_poly.pdbx_seq_one_letter_code
_entity_poly.pdbx_strand_id
1 'polypeptide(L)'
;MREFITVDPGELYLPPSRSQGADPGKLARQIARYGNSLDGMPVLQVVRGHGGHLRINDGVTRATRAAKLRPGEMLVVEVIDDLPKLNVTRTPRVKDVLP
;
A
#
# COMPACT_ATOMS: atom_id res chain seq x y z
N MET A 1 9.49 -6.27 18.36
CA MET A 1 8.18 -5.66 18.68
C MET A 1 7.51 -5.25 17.37
N ARG A 2 6.20 -5.52 17.23
CA ARG A 2 5.44 -5.13 16.04
C ARG A 2 4.99 -3.69 16.19
N GLU A 3 5.14 -2.92 15.11
CA GLU A 3 4.69 -1.53 15.07
C GLU A 3 3.55 -1.39 14.08
N PHE A 4 2.42 -0.83 14.53
CA PHE A 4 1.26 -0.55 13.68
C PHE A 4 1.01 0.94 13.65
N ILE A 5 0.77 1.48 12.47
CA ILE A 5 0.44 2.89 12.27
C ILE A 5 -0.74 3.00 11.33
N THR A 6 -1.40 4.15 11.36
CA THR A 6 -2.55 4.44 10.50
C THR A 6 -2.11 5.37 9.37
N VAL A 7 -2.38 5.00 8.12
CA VAL A 7 -1.94 5.75 6.95
C VAL A 7 -3.03 5.78 5.88
N ASP A 8 -2.94 6.76 4.98
CA ASP A 8 -3.69 6.76 3.73
C ASP A 8 -2.96 5.82 2.75
N PRO A 9 -3.58 4.72 2.30
CA PRO A 9 -2.89 3.78 1.42
C PRO A 9 -2.48 4.38 0.08
N GLY A 10 -3.16 5.43 -0.38
CA GLY A 10 -2.78 6.14 -1.61
C GLY A 10 -1.43 6.83 -1.51
N GLU A 11 -0.98 7.17 -0.30
CA GLU A 11 0.30 7.83 -0.06
C GLU A 11 1.48 6.86 0.02
N LEU A 12 1.24 5.55 0.06
CA LEU A 12 2.31 4.55 0.14
C LEU A 12 3.06 4.45 -1.19
N TYR A 13 4.37 4.32 -1.12
CA TYR A 13 5.22 4.12 -2.29
C TYR A 13 5.21 2.67 -2.72
N LEU A 14 5.24 2.45 -4.03
CA LEU A 14 5.24 1.11 -4.60
C LEU A 14 6.64 0.48 -4.49
N PRO A 15 6.74 -0.86 -4.34
CA PRO A 15 8.03 -1.52 -4.42
C PRO A 15 8.55 -1.48 -5.86
N PRO A 16 9.89 -1.52 -6.07
CA PRO A 16 10.46 -1.51 -7.41
C PRO A 16 9.93 -2.63 -8.33
N SER A 17 9.61 -3.79 -7.76
CA SER A 17 9.04 -4.92 -8.51
C SER A 17 7.61 -4.68 -8.98
N ARG A 18 6.94 -3.65 -8.47
CA ARG A 18 5.57 -3.29 -8.80
C ARG A 18 5.44 -1.79 -9.08
N SER A 19 6.43 -1.19 -9.68
CA SER A 19 6.46 0.26 -9.93
C SER A 19 5.33 0.75 -10.82
N GLN A 20 4.69 -0.15 -11.59
CA GLN A 20 3.53 0.19 -12.42
C GLN A 20 2.19 -0.03 -11.71
N GLY A 21 2.22 -0.45 -10.45
CA GLY A 21 1.02 -0.66 -9.64
C GLY A 21 0.58 -2.12 -9.56
N ALA A 22 -0.67 -2.31 -9.16
CA ALA A 22 -1.25 -3.63 -8.97
C ALA A 22 -1.42 -4.36 -10.30
N ASP A 23 -1.29 -5.70 -10.24
CA ASP A 23 -1.68 -6.54 -11.37
C ASP A 23 -3.19 -6.38 -11.63
N PRO A 24 -3.59 -5.99 -12.87
CA PRO A 24 -5.01 -5.71 -13.15
C PRO A 24 -5.94 -6.90 -12.90
N GLY A 25 -5.46 -8.11 -13.18
CA GLY A 25 -6.26 -9.32 -12.96
C GLY A 25 -6.49 -9.59 -11.48
N LYS A 26 -5.45 -9.44 -10.65
CA LYS A 26 -5.59 -9.60 -9.20
C LYS A 26 -6.50 -8.54 -8.60
N LEU A 27 -6.37 -7.30 -9.06
CA LEU A 27 -7.21 -6.20 -8.60
C LEU A 27 -8.68 -6.46 -8.95
N ALA A 28 -8.95 -6.85 -10.19
CA ALA A 28 -10.30 -7.15 -10.63
C ALA A 28 -10.93 -8.28 -9.81
N ARG A 29 -10.16 -9.33 -9.51
CA ARG A 29 -10.66 -10.43 -8.66
C ARG A 29 -10.95 -9.99 -7.23
N GLN A 30 -10.11 -9.15 -6.65
CA GLN A 30 -10.37 -8.63 -5.31
C GLN A 30 -11.60 -7.71 -5.28
N ILE A 31 -11.77 -6.86 -6.28
CA ILE A 31 -12.94 -5.99 -6.37
C ILE A 31 -14.21 -6.84 -6.55
N ALA A 32 -14.18 -7.84 -7.40
CA ALA A 32 -15.33 -8.73 -7.61
C ALA A 32 -15.73 -9.47 -6.34
N ARG A 33 -14.73 -9.87 -5.53
CA ARG A 33 -14.97 -10.66 -4.31
C ARG A 33 -15.39 -9.80 -3.11
N TYR A 34 -14.74 -8.66 -2.91
CA TYR A 34 -14.91 -7.86 -1.69
C TYR A 34 -15.58 -6.50 -1.94
N GLY A 35 -15.67 -6.06 -3.19
CA GLY A 35 -16.19 -4.73 -3.51
C GLY A 35 -15.37 -3.65 -2.85
N ASN A 36 -16.06 -2.70 -2.20
CA ASN A 36 -15.42 -1.61 -1.46
C ASN A 36 -15.28 -1.91 0.04
N SER A 37 -15.58 -3.14 0.48
CA SER A 37 -15.43 -3.52 1.89
C SER A 37 -13.96 -3.73 2.23
N LEU A 38 -13.54 -3.16 3.37
CA LEU A 38 -12.21 -3.37 3.94
C LEU A 38 -12.26 -4.30 5.15
N ASP A 39 -13.44 -4.82 5.50
CA ASP A 39 -13.62 -5.69 6.65
C ASP A 39 -12.86 -7.00 6.45
N GLY A 40 -12.06 -7.38 7.47
CA GLY A 40 -11.27 -8.60 7.43
C GLY A 40 -10.11 -8.59 6.44
N MET A 41 -9.83 -7.45 5.80
CA MET A 41 -8.70 -7.34 4.90
C MET A 41 -7.38 -7.54 5.68
N PRO A 42 -6.48 -8.44 5.23
CA PRO A 42 -5.18 -8.61 5.89
C PRO A 42 -4.41 -7.29 5.92
N VAL A 43 -3.70 -7.06 7.03
CA VAL A 43 -2.91 -5.84 7.24
C VAL A 43 -1.80 -5.75 6.19
N LEU A 44 -1.63 -4.56 5.62
CA LEU A 44 -0.51 -4.27 4.73
C LEU A 44 0.78 -4.24 5.53
N GLN A 45 1.88 -4.69 4.92
CA GLN A 45 3.21 -4.60 5.51
C GLN A 45 4.04 -3.58 4.74
N VAL A 46 4.67 -2.67 5.47
CA VAL A 46 5.45 -1.56 4.90
C VAL A 46 6.84 -1.49 5.51
N VAL A 47 7.77 -0.89 4.77
CA VAL A 47 9.11 -0.54 5.23
C VAL A 47 9.16 0.98 5.33
N ARG A 48 9.67 1.50 6.46
CA ARG A 48 9.94 2.92 6.64
C ARG A 48 11.33 3.23 6.11
N GLY A 49 11.41 4.14 5.14
CA GLY A 49 12.67 4.58 4.57
C GLY A 49 13.09 5.96 5.03
N HIS A 50 14.03 6.55 4.29
CA HIS A 50 14.54 7.90 4.56
C HIS A 50 13.40 8.92 4.59
N GLY A 51 13.46 9.83 5.55
CA GLY A 51 12.45 10.88 5.71
C GLY A 51 11.12 10.40 6.25
N GLY A 52 11.03 9.15 6.70
CA GLY A 52 9.78 8.58 7.22
C GLY A 52 8.79 8.12 6.16
N HIS A 53 9.18 8.16 4.88
CA HIS A 53 8.34 7.67 3.78
C HIS A 53 8.18 6.15 3.86
N LEU A 54 7.00 5.65 3.47
CA LEU A 54 6.65 4.24 3.59
C LEU A 54 6.52 3.59 2.22
N ARG A 55 7.17 2.44 2.07
CA ARG A 55 7.07 1.60 0.86
C ARG A 55 6.36 0.30 1.20
N ILE A 56 5.43 -0.12 0.33
CA ILE A 56 4.73 -1.39 0.51
C ILE A 56 5.73 -2.53 0.34
N ASN A 57 5.75 -3.45 1.31
CA ASN A 57 6.46 -4.71 1.21
C ASN A 57 5.52 -5.83 0.75
N ASP A 58 4.31 -5.86 1.32
CA ASP A 58 3.28 -6.81 0.93
C ASP A 58 1.92 -6.11 0.96
N GLY A 59 1.12 -6.31 -0.10
CA GLY A 59 -0.25 -5.80 -0.16
C GLY A 59 -0.50 -4.73 -1.22
N VAL A 60 0.26 -4.70 -2.33
CA VAL A 60 0.05 -3.71 -3.40
C VAL A 60 -1.38 -3.74 -3.93
N THR A 61 -1.94 -4.93 -4.19
CA THR A 61 -3.32 -5.04 -4.70
C THR A 61 -4.33 -4.55 -3.67
N ARG A 62 -4.16 -4.90 -2.40
CA ARG A 62 -5.04 -4.45 -1.31
C ARG A 62 -4.99 -2.94 -1.16
N ALA A 63 -3.81 -2.34 -1.17
CA ALA A 63 -3.64 -0.90 -1.07
C ALA A 63 -4.29 -0.19 -2.26
N THR A 64 -4.13 -0.73 -3.46
CA THR A 64 -4.72 -0.16 -4.67
C THR A 64 -6.24 -0.22 -4.63
N ARG A 65 -6.82 -1.33 -4.20
CA ARG A 65 -8.27 -1.45 -4.06
C ARG A 65 -8.82 -0.42 -3.07
N ALA A 66 -8.17 -0.29 -1.92
CA ALA A 66 -8.60 0.68 -0.91
C ALA A 66 -8.48 2.11 -1.43
N ALA A 67 -7.36 2.47 -2.05
CA ALA A 67 -7.15 3.83 -2.57
C ALA A 67 -8.11 4.17 -3.72
N LYS A 68 -8.45 3.19 -4.55
CA LYS A 68 -9.36 3.38 -5.69
C LYS A 68 -10.81 3.53 -5.25
N LEU A 69 -11.27 2.66 -4.36
CA LEU A 69 -12.69 2.56 -4.03
C LEU A 69 -13.08 3.38 -2.79
N ARG A 70 -12.13 3.67 -1.93
CA ARG A 70 -12.34 4.44 -0.70
C ARG A 70 -11.21 5.47 -0.52
N PRO A 71 -11.05 6.40 -1.47
CA PRO A 71 -9.95 7.37 -1.43
C PRO A 71 -9.99 8.20 -0.14
N GLY A 72 -8.83 8.44 0.43
CA GLY A 72 -8.68 9.21 1.66
C GLY A 72 -8.97 8.45 2.95
N GLU A 73 -9.46 7.21 2.87
CA GLU A 73 -9.72 6.42 4.07
C GLU A 73 -8.42 5.85 4.64
N MET A 74 -8.22 6.05 5.93
CA MET A 74 -7.01 5.61 6.62
C MET A 74 -7.08 4.13 6.95
N LEU A 75 -5.96 3.43 6.79
CA LEU A 75 -5.81 2.01 7.14
C LEU A 75 -4.69 1.83 8.14
N VAL A 76 -4.82 0.81 8.99
CA VAL A 76 -3.73 0.34 9.85
C VAL A 76 -2.79 -0.49 8.99
N VAL A 77 -1.48 -0.21 9.07
CA VAL A 77 -0.43 -0.99 8.42
C VAL A 77 0.61 -1.41 9.44
N GLU A 78 1.32 -2.49 9.16
CA GLU A 78 2.43 -2.95 9.99
C GLU A 78 3.75 -2.47 9.41
N VAL A 79 4.55 -1.75 10.21
CA VAL A 79 5.92 -1.38 9.84
C VAL A 79 6.83 -2.54 10.22
N ILE A 80 7.36 -3.23 9.22
CA ILE A 80 8.16 -4.44 9.44
C ILE A 80 9.65 -4.16 9.48
N ASP A 81 10.08 -2.98 9.03
CA ASP A 81 11.49 -2.60 9.05
C ASP A 81 11.61 -1.08 8.99
N ASP A 82 12.71 -0.57 9.51
CA ASP A 82 13.03 0.85 9.49
C ASP A 82 14.45 1.01 8.97
N LEU A 83 14.56 1.53 7.75
CA LEU A 83 15.81 1.66 7.01
C LEU A 83 16.05 3.13 6.67
N PRO A 84 16.56 3.93 7.61
CA PRO A 84 16.59 5.40 7.48
C PRO A 84 17.44 5.91 6.31
N LYS A 85 18.31 5.07 5.75
CA LYS A 85 19.11 5.44 4.58
C LYS A 85 18.52 4.99 3.26
N LEU A 86 17.44 4.20 3.29
CA LEU A 86 16.82 3.70 2.06
C LEU A 86 15.94 4.78 1.45
N ASN A 87 16.21 5.14 0.19
CA ASN A 87 15.34 6.04 -0.54
C ASN A 87 14.19 5.24 -1.17
N VAL A 88 12.97 5.44 -0.67
CA VAL A 88 11.77 4.75 -1.16
C VAL A 88 10.94 5.62 -2.10
N THR A 89 11.34 6.87 -2.36
CA THR A 89 10.55 7.81 -3.15
C THR A 89 10.87 7.77 -4.66
N ARG A 90 11.70 6.83 -5.10
CA ARG A 90 12.06 6.68 -6.53
C ARG A 90 10.96 6.03 -7.36
N THR A 91 10.05 5.33 -6.72
CA THR A 91 8.87 4.74 -7.37
C THR A 91 7.67 5.63 -7.13
N PRO A 92 6.60 5.52 -7.93
CA PRO A 92 5.38 6.29 -7.68
C PRO A 92 4.66 5.81 -6.43
N ARG A 93 3.77 6.67 -5.92
CA ARG A 93 2.82 6.29 -4.88
C ARG A 93 1.65 5.54 -5.52
N VAL A 94 0.92 4.79 -4.70
CA VAL A 94 -0.27 4.06 -5.15
C VAL A 94 -1.23 5.00 -5.89
N LYS A 95 -1.48 6.18 -5.34
CA LYS A 95 -2.42 7.15 -5.93
C LYS A 95 -1.99 7.67 -7.31
N ASP A 96 -0.70 7.60 -7.63
CA ASP A 96 -0.18 8.13 -8.88
C ASP A 96 -0.39 7.18 -10.07
N VAL A 97 -0.72 5.92 -9.79
CA VAL A 97 -0.89 4.87 -10.81
C VAL A 97 -2.20 4.10 -10.63
N LEU A 98 -3.21 4.71 -10.06
CA LEU A 98 -4.53 4.09 -9.94
C LEU A 98 -5.13 3.83 -11.33
N PRO A 99 -5.64 2.60 -11.57
CA PRO A 99 -6.32 2.29 -12.82
C PRO A 99 -7.68 2.96 -12.93
#